data_fd401d3a30cd4f720d2cfa88716f8929
#
_entry.id   fd401d3a30cd4f720d2cfa88716f8929
#
_cell.length_a   1.000
_cell.length_b   1.000
_cell.length_c   1.000
_cell.angle_alpha   90.00
_cell.angle_beta   90.00
_cell.angle_gamma   90.00
#
_symmetry.space_group_name_H-M   'P 1'
#
loop_
_entity.id
_entity.type
_entity.pdbx_description
1 polymer ?
#
loop_
_entity_poly.entity_id
_entity_poly.type
_entity_poly.pdbx_seq_one_letter_code
_entity_poly.pdbx_strand_id
1 'polypeptide(L)'
;MDELVGGFSDLEGGARGGHRKKMYKPEHCSPGESDVGGSCLDDDIVIKIAKSLNHMSKKDPKLNVINLNQSSEDIHGDVCKEISKISNCSSEACWQKIKSLMDSLGPDKEEFINSFKPIMPKKWVKDYNEWLSTFEIEDCLKQHMDDDEQFYFYGAVPMDFHKCPVSNLCRFNMKKHLDKGESKIGIVFNTDPSTKDGEHWISMYMDLGKHNSPDYGIYYFDSFGRKPSK
;
A
#
# COMPACT_ATOMS: atom_id res chain seq x y z
N MET A 1 42.87 -4.91 -20.74
CA MET A 1 43.61 -3.66 -20.76
C MET A 1 42.56 -2.57 -20.98
N ASP A 2 42.13 -1.70 -20.08
CA ASP A 2 42.55 -1.40 -18.72
C ASP A 2 41.34 -0.94 -17.91
N GLU A 3 41.37 -1.23 -16.64
CA GLU A 3 40.51 -0.75 -15.60
C GLU A 3 40.57 0.78 -15.50
N LEU A 4 39.41 1.41 -15.15
CA LEU A 4 39.41 2.66 -14.41
C LEU A 4 38.43 2.57 -13.25
N VAL A 5 38.98 2.25 -12.10
CA VAL A 5 38.39 2.47 -10.78
C VAL A 5 38.50 3.96 -10.48
N GLY A 6 37.33 4.61 -10.31
CA GLY A 6 37.24 6.00 -9.84
C GLY A 6 36.64 6.04 -8.44
N GLY A 7 37.50 6.24 -7.44
CA GLY A 7 37.10 6.39 -6.03
C GLY A 7 36.30 7.67 -5.80
N PHE A 8 35.29 7.57 -4.95
CA PHE A 8 34.60 8.71 -4.37
C PHE A 8 35.32 9.11 -3.08
N SER A 9 35.95 10.27 -3.12
CA SER A 9 36.52 10.95 -1.97
C SER A 9 35.45 11.65 -1.17
N ASP A 10 35.55 11.48 0.16
CA ASP A 10 34.79 12.14 1.18
C ASP A 10 34.87 13.67 1.08
N LEU A 11 33.72 14.34 1.17
CA LEU A 11 33.62 15.73 1.53
C LEU A 11 32.79 15.86 2.82
N GLU A 12 33.48 15.99 3.93
CA GLU A 12 32.91 16.51 5.18
C GLU A 12 32.59 17.99 5.04
N GLY A 13 31.43 18.41 5.53
CA GLY A 13 31.11 19.82 5.65
C GLY A 13 29.71 20.16 6.10
N GLY A 14 29.50 20.46 7.38
CA GLY A 14 28.55 21.44 7.84
C GLY A 14 27.19 20.91 8.32
N ALA A 15 27.06 20.76 9.64
CA ALA A 15 25.81 20.55 10.35
C ALA A 15 24.76 21.65 10.07
N ARG A 16 23.67 21.30 9.40
CA ARG A 16 22.35 21.94 9.56
C ARG A 16 21.35 20.79 9.57
N GLY A 17 20.45 20.76 10.62
CA GLY A 17 19.46 19.74 10.84
C GLY A 17 18.51 19.58 9.64
N GLY A 18 18.94 18.83 8.66
CA GLY A 18 18.10 18.34 7.57
C GLY A 18 17.55 17.00 8.00
N HIS A 19 16.23 16.85 7.99
CA HIS A 19 15.62 15.54 8.00
C HIS A 19 16.34 14.68 6.95
N ARG A 20 17.13 13.70 7.39
CA ARG A 20 17.61 12.65 6.49
C ARG A 20 16.36 12.01 5.91
N LYS A 21 16.11 12.21 4.62
CA LYS A 21 15.22 11.35 3.87
C LYS A 21 15.80 9.95 4.05
N LYS A 22 15.22 9.14 4.93
CA LYS A 22 15.52 7.72 4.99
C LYS A 22 15.28 7.19 3.59
N MET A 23 16.30 6.58 2.98
CA MET A 23 16.14 5.91 1.69
C MET A 23 15.05 4.86 1.89
N TYR A 24 14.04 4.89 1.02
CA TYR A 24 13.01 3.87 0.91
C TYR A 24 13.70 2.50 0.85
N LYS A 25 13.53 1.71 1.87
CA LYS A 25 13.89 0.28 1.83
C LYS A 25 12.69 -0.43 1.21
N PRO A 26 12.87 -1.28 0.17
CA PRO A 26 11.79 -2.15 -0.26
C PRO A 26 11.40 -3.01 0.93
N GLU A 27 10.18 -2.87 1.39
CA GLU A 27 9.80 -3.35 2.69
C GLU A 27 9.15 -4.71 2.60
N HIS A 28 9.53 -5.54 3.55
CA HIS A 28 9.14 -6.92 3.71
C HIS A 28 7.63 -7.16 3.87
N CYS A 29 6.82 -6.11 3.83
CA CYS A 29 5.38 -6.15 4.03
C CYS A 29 4.59 -5.47 2.93
N SER A 30 5.21 -5.20 1.80
CA SER A 30 4.49 -4.87 0.58
C SER A 30 3.58 -6.02 0.17
N PRO A 31 2.43 -5.76 -0.45
CA PRO A 31 1.57 -6.81 -0.96
C PRO A 31 2.38 -7.80 -1.85
N GLY A 32 2.14 -9.09 -1.69
CA GLY A 32 2.88 -10.15 -2.37
C GLY A 32 4.19 -10.58 -1.71
N GLU A 33 4.72 -9.84 -0.74
CA GLU A 33 5.89 -10.19 0.06
C GLU A 33 5.47 -10.80 1.41
N SER A 34 4.69 -11.87 1.38
CA SER A 34 4.28 -12.58 2.58
C SER A 34 5.40 -13.49 3.07
N ASP A 35 5.77 -13.35 4.32
CA ASP A 35 6.60 -14.22 5.15
C ASP A 35 7.94 -13.64 5.61
N VAL A 36 7.89 -12.49 6.22
CA VAL A 36 8.99 -12.08 7.07
C VAL A 36 8.53 -12.23 8.52
N GLY A 37 9.07 -13.22 9.19
CA GLY A 37 8.82 -13.38 10.63
C GLY A 37 9.30 -12.13 11.36
N GLY A 38 8.33 -11.37 11.93
CA GLY A 38 8.62 -10.17 12.69
C GLY A 38 7.65 -9.02 12.38
N SER A 39 8.00 -7.81 12.81
CA SER A 39 7.24 -6.59 12.54
C SER A 39 7.60 -5.98 11.18
N CYS A 40 6.60 -5.46 10.49
CA CYS A 40 6.75 -4.65 9.28
C CYS A 40 7.25 -3.22 9.58
N LEU A 41 7.31 -2.87 10.85
CA LEU A 41 7.59 -1.52 11.32
C LEU A 41 9.00 -1.46 11.92
N ASP A 42 9.68 -0.36 11.70
CA ASP A 42 10.92 -0.07 12.40
C ASP A 42 10.67 0.00 13.92
N ASP A 43 11.64 -0.46 14.73
CA ASP A 43 11.56 -0.47 16.20
C ASP A 43 11.12 0.87 16.79
N ASP A 44 11.60 1.98 16.22
CA ASP A 44 11.21 3.33 16.66
C ASP A 44 9.72 3.59 16.50
N ILE A 45 9.10 3.08 15.44
CA ILE A 45 7.66 3.20 15.19
C ILE A 45 6.90 2.33 16.18
N VAL A 46 7.34 1.10 16.39
CA VAL A 46 6.73 0.17 17.37
C VAL A 46 6.77 0.77 18.78
N ILE A 47 7.90 1.35 19.18
CA ILE A 47 8.05 2.02 20.48
C ILE A 47 7.12 3.25 20.60
N LYS A 48 6.93 4.03 19.52
CA LYS A 48 5.98 5.15 19.52
C LYS A 48 4.56 4.70 19.69
N ILE A 49 4.18 3.61 19.01
CA ILE A 49 2.87 2.98 19.14
C ILE A 49 2.65 2.51 20.59
N ALA A 50 3.62 1.82 21.17
CA ALA A 50 3.56 1.37 22.56
C ALA A 50 3.39 2.55 23.55
N LYS A 51 4.12 3.65 23.35
CA LYS A 51 3.95 4.87 24.15
C LYS A 51 2.55 5.47 24.00
N SER A 52 1.99 5.45 22.80
CA SER A 52 0.63 5.92 22.55
C SER A 52 -0.40 5.07 23.27
N LEU A 53 -0.27 3.73 23.20
CA LEU A 53 -1.13 2.78 23.93
C LEU A 53 -1.02 2.98 25.45
N ASN A 54 0.18 3.19 25.98
CA ASN A 54 0.41 3.54 27.39
C ASN A 54 -0.23 4.87 27.79
N HIS A 55 -0.34 5.83 26.86
CA HIS A 55 -1.12 7.04 27.13
C HIS A 55 -2.62 6.77 27.14
N MET A 56 -3.10 5.95 26.21
CA MET A 56 -4.51 5.55 26.13
C MET A 56 -4.96 4.71 27.31
N SER A 57 -4.11 3.83 27.87
CA SER A 57 -4.41 2.97 29.02
C SER A 57 -4.77 3.75 30.29
N LYS A 58 -4.31 5.01 30.40
CA LYS A 58 -4.71 5.89 31.49
C LYS A 58 -6.21 6.24 31.51
N LYS A 59 -6.86 6.11 30.36
CA LYS A 59 -8.28 6.46 30.15
C LYS A 59 -9.14 5.25 29.81
N ASP A 60 -8.55 4.19 29.31
CA ASP A 60 -9.24 2.95 28.92
C ASP A 60 -8.75 1.77 29.80
N PRO A 61 -9.58 1.28 30.74
CA PRO A 61 -9.21 0.20 31.64
C PRO A 61 -9.02 -1.18 30.96
N LYS A 62 -9.37 -1.31 29.68
CA LYS A 62 -9.13 -2.53 28.89
C LYS A 62 -7.65 -2.65 28.50
N LEU A 63 -6.94 -1.53 28.43
CA LEU A 63 -5.55 -1.50 28.03
C LEU A 63 -4.61 -1.67 29.22
N ASN A 64 -3.61 -2.52 29.07
CA ASN A 64 -2.51 -2.63 30.01
C ASN A 64 -1.35 -1.72 29.61
N VAL A 65 -0.52 -1.38 30.58
CA VAL A 65 0.72 -0.64 30.34
C VAL A 65 1.77 -1.60 29.77
N ILE A 66 2.34 -1.26 28.61
CA ILE A 66 3.42 -1.99 27.96
C ILE A 66 4.75 -1.56 28.60
N ASN A 67 5.57 -2.53 29.02
CA ASN A 67 6.92 -2.28 29.51
C ASN A 67 7.85 -1.95 28.32
N LEU A 68 8.42 -0.76 28.31
CA LEU A 68 9.32 -0.30 27.24
C LEU A 68 10.79 -0.67 27.47
N ASN A 69 11.12 -1.37 28.58
CA ASN A 69 12.48 -1.80 28.91
C ASN A 69 12.74 -3.27 28.58
N GLN A 70 12.02 -3.81 27.61
CA GLN A 70 12.16 -5.18 27.11
C GLN A 70 12.64 -5.18 25.66
N SER A 71 12.81 -6.36 25.05
CA SER A 71 13.21 -6.46 23.65
C SER A 71 12.18 -5.83 22.69
N SER A 72 12.59 -5.41 21.50
CA SER A 72 11.68 -4.89 20.47
C SER A 72 10.61 -5.92 20.10
N GLU A 73 10.97 -7.20 20.03
CA GLU A 73 10.04 -8.30 19.75
C GLU A 73 8.96 -8.44 20.84
N ASP A 74 9.35 -8.34 22.12
CA ASP A 74 8.40 -8.40 23.23
C ASP A 74 7.49 -7.17 23.24
N ILE A 75 8.03 -5.98 22.97
CA ILE A 75 7.24 -4.74 22.85
C ILE A 75 6.22 -4.90 21.73
N HIS A 76 6.65 -5.39 20.55
CA HIS A 76 5.76 -5.63 19.43
C HIS A 76 4.65 -6.63 19.76
N GLY A 77 5.00 -7.76 20.39
CA GLY A 77 4.02 -8.75 20.85
C GLY A 77 2.98 -8.17 21.81
N ASP A 78 3.40 -7.30 22.73
CA ASP A 78 2.49 -6.61 23.63
C ASP A 78 1.64 -5.56 22.92
N VAL A 79 2.19 -4.82 21.96
CA VAL A 79 1.44 -3.89 21.09
C VAL A 79 0.33 -4.63 20.36
N CYS A 80 0.61 -5.78 19.74
CA CYS A 80 -0.39 -6.60 19.04
C CYS A 80 -1.52 -7.02 19.99
N LYS A 81 -1.19 -7.49 21.21
CA LYS A 81 -2.18 -7.86 22.22
C LYS A 81 -3.07 -6.70 22.65
N GLU A 82 -2.47 -5.53 22.90
CA GLU A 82 -3.24 -4.37 23.34
C GLU A 82 -4.12 -3.80 22.24
N ILE A 83 -3.64 -3.76 20.98
CA ILE A 83 -4.45 -3.35 19.83
C ILE A 83 -5.62 -4.28 19.59
N SER A 84 -5.46 -5.59 19.77
CA SER A 84 -6.55 -6.56 19.62
C SER A 84 -7.72 -6.34 20.58
N LYS A 85 -7.49 -5.68 21.71
CA LYS A 85 -8.55 -5.35 22.69
C LYS A 85 -9.42 -4.16 22.27
N ILE A 86 -8.91 -3.27 21.43
CA ILE A 86 -9.57 -2.03 21.01
C ILE A 86 -9.97 -2.01 19.54
N SER A 87 -9.56 -3.01 18.80
CA SER A 87 -9.85 -3.13 17.37
C SER A 87 -9.98 -4.59 16.94
N ASN A 88 -10.61 -4.82 15.79
CA ASN A 88 -10.67 -6.14 15.15
C ASN A 88 -9.51 -6.35 14.16
N CYS A 89 -8.40 -5.63 14.33
CA CYS A 89 -7.25 -5.71 13.46
C CYS A 89 -6.43 -6.98 13.73
N SER A 90 -6.23 -7.80 12.73
CA SER A 90 -5.40 -9.02 12.76
C SER A 90 -4.01 -8.82 12.15
N SER A 91 -3.74 -7.66 11.54
CA SER A 91 -2.46 -7.33 10.91
C SER A 91 -2.06 -5.89 11.21
N GLU A 92 -0.76 -5.60 11.13
CA GLU A 92 -0.21 -4.25 11.33
C GLU A 92 -0.75 -3.27 10.28
N ALA A 93 -0.92 -3.70 9.04
CA ALA A 93 -1.51 -2.88 7.97
C ALA A 93 -2.90 -2.35 8.35
N CYS A 94 -3.71 -3.16 9.07
CA CYS A 94 -5.02 -2.76 9.54
C CYS A 94 -4.98 -1.63 10.58
N TRP A 95 -3.86 -1.46 11.32
CA TRP A 95 -3.72 -0.42 12.35
C TRP A 95 -3.86 1.00 11.79
N GLN A 96 -3.68 1.20 10.49
CA GLN A 96 -3.97 2.45 9.78
C GLN A 96 -5.41 2.94 10.02
N LYS A 97 -6.35 2.04 10.29
CA LYS A 97 -7.76 2.35 10.55
C LYS A 97 -7.99 2.94 11.96
N ILE A 98 -7.01 2.84 12.85
CA ILE A 98 -7.10 3.32 14.23
C ILE A 98 -6.65 4.78 14.27
N LYS A 99 -7.62 5.70 14.16
CA LYS A 99 -7.34 7.15 14.05
C LYS A 99 -6.47 7.66 15.18
N SER A 100 -6.75 7.32 16.45
CA SER A 100 -5.99 7.77 17.61
C SER A 100 -4.53 7.33 17.56
N LEU A 101 -4.26 6.14 17.01
CA LEU A 101 -2.92 5.61 16.82
C LEU A 101 -2.20 6.43 15.74
N MET A 102 -2.82 6.58 14.58
CA MET A 102 -2.24 7.31 13.45
C MET A 102 -1.97 8.78 13.77
N ASP A 103 -2.85 9.42 14.55
CA ASP A 103 -2.65 10.81 15.00
C ASP A 103 -1.46 10.91 15.96
N SER A 104 -1.16 9.88 16.74
CA SER A 104 -0.03 9.85 17.68
C SER A 104 1.35 9.70 17.03
N LEU A 105 1.40 9.16 15.79
CA LEU A 105 2.65 8.97 15.05
C LEU A 105 3.23 10.30 14.52
N GLY A 106 2.40 11.31 14.35
CA GLY A 106 2.86 12.62 13.85
C GLY A 106 3.56 12.49 12.50
N PRO A 107 4.84 12.94 12.39
CA PRO A 107 5.59 12.88 11.13
C PRO A 107 5.90 11.45 10.64
N ASP A 108 5.89 10.45 11.52
CA ASP A 108 6.21 9.06 11.14
C ASP A 108 4.99 8.33 10.56
N LYS A 109 3.83 8.97 10.54
CA LYS A 109 2.62 8.41 9.94
C LYS A 109 2.82 8.02 8.47
N GLU A 110 3.54 8.83 7.72
CA GLU A 110 3.82 8.55 6.31
C GLU A 110 4.74 7.33 6.16
N GLU A 111 5.75 7.22 7.00
CA GLU A 111 6.65 6.05 7.03
C GLU A 111 5.86 4.79 7.36
N PHE A 112 5.01 4.83 8.40
CA PHE A 112 4.11 3.73 8.74
C PHE A 112 3.24 3.27 7.55
N ILE A 113 2.59 4.22 6.86
CA ILE A 113 1.72 3.91 5.73
C ILE A 113 2.52 3.30 4.57
N ASN A 114 3.73 3.82 4.32
CA ASN A 114 4.59 3.36 3.23
C ASN A 114 5.10 1.94 3.45
N SER A 115 5.20 1.45 4.70
CA SER A 115 5.61 0.08 5.02
C SER A 115 4.69 -0.99 4.41
N PHE A 116 3.47 -0.62 4.05
CA PHE A 116 2.45 -1.55 3.52
C PHE A 116 2.05 -1.25 2.08
N LYS A 117 2.71 -0.30 1.42
CA LYS A 117 2.45 0.01 0.01
C LYS A 117 3.16 -0.98 -0.91
N PRO A 118 2.64 -1.18 -2.13
CA PRO A 118 3.36 -1.90 -3.16
C PRO A 118 4.77 -1.37 -3.39
N ILE A 119 5.69 -2.25 -3.77
CA ILE A 119 7.07 -1.87 -4.09
C ILE A 119 7.05 -0.85 -5.22
N MET A 120 7.65 0.31 -4.95
CA MET A 120 7.70 1.43 -5.90
C MET A 120 8.73 1.16 -7.01
N PRO A 121 8.43 1.45 -8.27
CA PRO A 121 9.42 1.41 -9.35
C PRO A 121 10.66 2.25 -9.03
N LYS A 122 11.85 1.69 -9.24
CA LYS A 122 13.13 2.34 -8.86
C LYS A 122 13.33 3.73 -9.48
N LYS A 123 12.75 4.00 -10.65
CA LYS A 123 12.83 5.30 -11.31
C LYS A 123 12.05 6.39 -10.57
N TRP A 124 10.95 6.05 -9.88
CA TRP A 124 10.15 7.02 -9.11
C TRP A 124 10.84 7.49 -7.84
N VAL A 125 11.81 6.74 -7.34
CA VAL A 125 12.66 7.21 -6.23
C VAL A 125 13.43 8.48 -6.62
N LYS A 126 13.72 8.66 -7.92
CA LYS A 126 14.44 9.83 -8.44
C LYS A 126 13.52 10.95 -8.88
N ASP A 127 12.38 10.63 -9.47
CA ASP A 127 11.37 11.59 -9.94
C ASP A 127 9.94 11.11 -9.58
N TYR A 128 9.37 11.72 -8.55
CA TYR A 128 8.01 11.42 -8.10
C TYR A 128 6.91 11.94 -9.04
N ASN A 129 7.25 12.78 -10.01
CA ASN A 129 6.33 13.35 -10.98
C ASN A 129 6.38 12.62 -12.32
N GLU A 130 7.09 11.49 -12.40
CA GLU A 130 7.13 10.71 -13.62
C GLU A 130 5.75 10.14 -13.96
N TRP A 131 5.41 10.14 -15.23
CA TRP A 131 4.16 9.59 -15.73
C TRP A 131 4.10 8.08 -15.53
N LEU A 132 2.94 7.61 -15.07
CA LEU A 132 2.67 6.18 -14.92
C LEU A 132 2.51 5.52 -16.29
N SER A 133 3.31 4.49 -16.56
CA SER A 133 3.09 3.61 -17.69
C SER A 133 2.13 2.47 -17.33
N THR A 134 1.54 1.84 -18.34
CA THR A 134 0.73 0.61 -18.19
C THR A 134 1.47 -0.46 -17.36
N PHE A 135 2.76 -0.68 -17.65
CA PHE A 135 3.56 -1.71 -16.98
C PHE A 135 3.73 -1.44 -15.48
N GLU A 136 3.96 -0.19 -15.10
CA GLU A 136 4.13 0.18 -13.68
C GLU A 136 2.85 0.06 -12.89
N ILE A 137 1.72 0.41 -13.50
CA ILE A 137 0.41 0.21 -12.91
C ILE A 137 0.15 -1.30 -12.72
N GLU A 138 0.46 -2.10 -13.74
CA GLU A 138 0.29 -3.55 -13.68
C GLU A 138 1.20 -4.20 -12.63
N ASP A 139 2.47 -3.84 -12.57
CA ASP A 139 3.43 -4.38 -11.60
C ASP A 139 3.04 -4.04 -10.17
N CYS A 140 2.51 -2.83 -9.96
CA CYS A 140 2.00 -2.40 -8.65
C CYS A 140 0.76 -3.19 -8.22
N LEU A 141 -0.23 -3.33 -9.11
CA LEU A 141 -1.52 -3.95 -8.76
C LEU A 141 -1.48 -5.48 -8.76
N LYS A 142 -0.55 -6.10 -9.50
CA LYS A 142 -0.33 -7.54 -9.43
C LYS A 142 0.17 -8.00 -8.06
N GLN A 143 0.95 -7.18 -7.35
CA GLN A 143 1.37 -7.48 -5.98
C GLN A 143 0.17 -7.73 -5.04
N HIS A 144 -0.93 -6.99 -5.24
CA HIS A 144 -2.17 -7.22 -4.49
C HIS A 144 -2.90 -8.51 -4.85
N MET A 145 -2.73 -9.02 -6.07
CA MET A 145 -3.30 -10.33 -6.45
C MET A 145 -2.61 -11.48 -5.74
N ASP A 146 -1.32 -11.35 -5.48
CA ASP A 146 -0.54 -12.34 -4.74
C ASP A 146 -0.92 -12.39 -3.25
N ASP A 147 -1.41 -11.27 -2.71
CA ASP A 147 -1.79 -11.10 -1.30
C ASP A 147 -3.28 -11.41 -1.03
N ASP A 148 -4.17 -11.23 -1.99
CA ASP A 148 -5.61 -11.45 -1.88
C ASP A 148 -6.14 -12.30 -3.03
N GLU A 149 -6.31 -13.61 -2.79
CA GLU A 149 -6.85 -14.57 -3.77
C GLU A 149 -8.24 -14.20 -4.32
N GLN A 150 -8.99 -13.34 -3.61
CA GLN A 150 -10.28 -12.86 -4.07
C GLN A 150 -10.15 -11.68 -5.04
N PHE A 151 -8.98 -11.04 -5.12
CA PHE A 151 -8.75 -9.88 -5.97
C PHE A 151 -8.18 -10.29 -7.33
N TYR A 152 -8.83 -9.81 -8.39
CA TYR A 152 -8.36 -9.97 -9.76
C TYR A 152 -8.18 -8.61 -10.43
N PHE A 153 -6.98 -8.34 -10.92
CA PHE A 153 -6.68 -7.13 -11.67
C PHE A 153 -6.71 -7.41 -13.17
N TYR A 154 -7.61 -6.75 -13.88
CA TYR A 154 -7.77 -6.92 -15.33
C TYR A 154 -6.68 -6.27 -16.17
N GLY A 155 -5.92 -5.36 -15.60
CA GLY A 155 -4.87 -4.60 -16.27
C GLY A 155 -5.18 -3.12 -16.38
N ALA A 156 -4.20 -2.38 -16.88
CA ALA A 156 -4.32 -0.99 -17.30
C ALA A 156 -4.61 -0.97 -18.80
N VAL A 157 -5.83 -0.58 -19.18
CA VAL A 157 -6.37 -0.73 -20.53
C VAL A 157 -6.72 0.62 -21.16
N PRO A 158 -6.60 0.79 -22.48
CA PRO A 158 -7.01 2.00 -23.17
C PRO A 158 -8.55 2.09 -23.27
N MET A 159 -9.06 3.29 -23.61
CA MET A 159 -10.49 3.57 -23.73
C MET A 159 -11.23 2.65 -24.73
N ASP A 160 -10.54 2.16 -25.74
CA ASP A 160 -11.09 1.23 -26.74
C ASP A 160 -10.94 -0.26 -26.37
N PHE A 161 -10.90 -0.56 -25.05
CA PHE A 161 -10.77 -1.90 -24.46
C PHE A 161 -11.82 -2.93 -24.93
N HIS A 162 -12.96 -2.47 -25.46
CA HIS A 162 -13.99 -3.34 -26.02
C HIS A 162 -13.53 -4.11 -27.26
N LYS A 163 -12.44 -3.67 -27.90
CA LYS A 163 -11.83 -4.38 -29.03
C LYS A 163 -10.95 -5.52 -28.50
N CYS A 164 -11.36 -6.76 -28.71
CA CYS A 164 -10.67 -7.94 -28.20
C CYS A 164 -9.18 -8.06 -28.55
N PRO A 165 -8.67 -7.59 -29.69
CA PRO A 165 -7.23 -7.53 -29.95
C PRO A 165 -6.46 -6.58 -29.01
N VAL A 166 -7.14 -5.60 -28.40
CA VAL A 166 -6.54 -4.56 -27.55
C VAL A 166 -6.48 -5.01 -26.11
N SER A 167 -7.50 -5.69 -25.60
CA SER A 167 -7.59 -6.07 -24.19
C SER A 167 -8.45 -7.33 -23.98
N ASN A 168 -8.08 -8.14 -23.00
CA ASN A 168 -8.90 -9.28 -22.56
C ASN A 168 -10.21 -8.86 -21.88
N LEU A 169 -10.34 -7.60 -21.51
CA LEU A 169 -11.56 -7.05 -20.89
C LEU A 169 -12.78 -7.14 -21.81
N CYS A 170 -12.58 -7.22 -23.14
CA CYS A 170 -13.65 -7.51 -24.10
C CYS A 170 -14.40 -8.83 -23.82
N ARG A 171 -13.78 -9.77 -23.10
CA ARG A 171 -14.33 -11.09 -22.73
C ARG A 171 -14.74 -11.14 -21.26
N PHE A 172 -14.90 -9.99 -20.62
CA PHE A 172 -15.30 -9.91 -19.22
C PHE A 172 -16.55 -10.73 -18.95
N ASN A 173 -16.48 -11.61 -17.95
CA ASN A 173 -17.60 -12.39 -17.50
C ASN A 173 -17.57 -12.50 -15.97
N MET A 174 -18.38 -11.70 -15.33
CA MET A 174 -18.48 -11.63 -13.87
C MET A 174 -18.75 -13.01 -13.23
N LYS A 175 -19.66 -13.81 -13.83
CA LYS A 175 -19.97 -15.12 -13.27
C LYS A 175 -18.75 -16.04 -13.23
N LYS A 176 -17.88 -16.01 -14.26
CA LYS A 176 -16.66 -16.83 -14.27
C LYS A 176 -15.69 -16.43 -13.16
N HIS A 177 -15.60 -15.15 -12.81
CA HIS A 177 -14.78 -14.67 -11.70
C HIS A 177 -15.34 -15.15 -10.37
N LEU A 178 -16.63 -14.95 -10.14
CA LEU A 178 -17.30 -15.39 -8.90
C LEU A 178 -17.21 -16.92 -8.73
N ASP A 179 -17.36 -17.69 -9.81
CA ASP A 179 -17.24 -19.16 -9.78
C ASP A 179 -15.81 -19.62 -9.39
N LYS A 180 -14.79 -18.77 -9.59
CA LYS A 180 -13.41 -19.01 -9.15
C LYS A 180 -13.09 -18.43 -7.74
N GLY A 181 -14.02 -17.73 -7.12
CA GLY A 181 -13.79 -17.03 -5.86
C GLY A 181 -13.21 -15.61 -6.01
N GLU A 182 -12.98 -15.14 -7.23
CA GLU A 182 -12.49 -13.81 -7.55
C GLU A 182 -13.65 -12.80 -7.45
N SER A 183 -13.92 -12.31 -6.25
CA SER A 183 -15.07 -11.43 -5.97
C SER A 183 -14.72 -9.94 -5.99
N LYS A 184 -13.43 -9.60 -5.99
CA LYS A 184 -12.91 -8.26 -6.02
C LYS A 184 -12.19 -8.03 -7.35
N ILE A 185 -12.61 -7.03 -8.12
CA ILE A 185 -12.09 -6.81 -9.47
C ILE A 185 -11.61 -5.37 -9.60
N GLY A 186 -10.34 -5.20 -9.99
CA GLY A 186 -9.73 -3.92 -10.29
C GLY A 186 -9.48 -3.73 -11.77
N ILE A 187 -9.71 -2.52 -12.28
CA ILE A 187 -9.43 -2.13 -13.66
C ILE A 187 -8.94 -0.69 -13.66
N VAL A 188 -7.89 -0.41 -14.42
CA VAL A 188 -7.44 0.96 -14.68
C VAL A 188 -7.63 1.26 -16.16
N PHE A 189 -8.18 2.43 -16.45
CA PHE A 189 -8.44 2.86 -17.83
C PHE A 189 -7.61 4.09 -18.17
N ASN A 190 -6.95 4.05 -19.31
CA ASN A 190 -6.47 5.28 -19.93
C ASN A 190 -7.62 5.98 -20.65
N THR A 191 -7.70 7.30 -20.56
CA THR A 191 -8.76 8.07 -21.23
C THR A 191 -8.54 8.20 -22.74
N ASP A 192 -7.38 7.78 -23.24
CA ASP A 192 -7.07 7.72 -24.66
C ASP A 192 -7.24 6.31 -25.24
N PRO A 193 -7.53 6.19 -26.54
CA PRO A 193 -7.54 4.91 -27.23
C PRO A 193 -6.13 4.35 -27.44
N SER A 194 -6.03 3.05 -27.74
CA SER A 194 -4.77 2.31 -27.95
C SER A 194 -3.85 2.86 -29.05
N THR A 195 -4.32 3.79 -29.87
CA THR A 195 -3.58 4.45 -30.94
C THR A 195 -2.92 5.77 -30.51
N LYS A 196 -3.03 6.16 -29.25
CA LYS A 196 -2.44 7.37 -28.67
C LYS A 196 -1.54 7.02 -27.49
N ASP A 197 -0.70 7.97 -27.08
CA ASP A 197 0.28 7.81 -26.02
C ASP A 197 -0.33 7.72 -24.61
N GLY A 198 -1.57 8.16 -24.45
CA GLY A 198 -2.29 8.21 -23.18
C GLY A 198 -2.19 9.58 -22.51
N GLU A 199 -3.27 10.02 -21.88
CA GLU A 199 -3.37 11.33 -21.27
C GLU A 199 -3.67 11.28 -19.76
N HIS A 200 -4.58 10.40 -19.36
CA HIS A 200 -5.06 10.36 -17.99
C HIS A 200 -5.52 8.96 -17.58
N TRP A 201 -5.34 8.61 -16.31
CA TRP A 201 -5.75 7.35 -15.74
C TRP A 201 -6.96 7.51 -14.82
N ILE A 202 -7.95 6.65 -15.00
CA ILE A 202 -9.11 6.49 -14.13
C ILE A 202 -9.20 5.05 -13.68
N SER A 203 -9.83 4.77 -12.55
CA SER A 203 -9.94 3.41 -12.05
C SER A 203 -11.36 3.00 -11.68
N MET A 204 -11.60 1.71 -11.76
CA MET A 204 -12.81 1.06 -11.28
C MET A 204 -12.43 -0.10 -10.37
N TYR A 205 -13.12 -0.20 -9.24
CA TYR A 205 -13.03 -1.32 -8.34
C TYR A 205 -14.43 -1.87 -8.07
N MET A 206 -14.56 -3.19 -8.08
CA MET A 206 -15.80 -3.89 -7.78
C MET A 206 -15.56 -4.83 -6.61
N ASP A 207 -16.35 -4.72 -5.55
CA ASP A 207 -16.49 -5.75 -4.52
C ASP A 207 -17.87 -6.39 -4.66
N LEU A 208 -17.87 -7.64 -5.08
CA LEU A 208 -19.05 -8.43 -5.42
C LEU A 208 -19.19 -9.64 -4.47
N GLY A 209 -18.47 -9.64 -3.37
CA GLY A 209 -18.44 -10.73 -2.41
C GLY A 209 -19.76 -10.88 -1.67
N LYS A 210 -19.84 -10.45 -0.42
CA LYS A 210 -21.06 -10.55 0.38
C LYS A 210 -21.96 -9.34 0.14
N HIS A 211 -23.14 -9.55 -0.41
CA HIS A 211 -24.13 -8.50 -0.69
C HIS A 211 -24.46 -7.58 0.50
N ASN A 212 -24.31 -8.05 1.72
CA ASN A 212 -24.53 -7.28 2.95
C ASN A 212 -23.22 -6.70 3.53
N SER A 213 -22.08 -6.82 2.84
CA SER A 213 -20.85 -6.15 3.24
C SER A 213 -20.98 -4.65 3.04
N PRO A 214 -20.45 -3.82 3.95
CA PRO A 214 -20.39 -2.37 3.75
C PRO A 214 -19.57 -1.98 2.50
N ASP A 215 -18.68 -2.86 2.06
CA ASP A 215 -17.81 -2.64 0.90
C ASP A 215 -18.41 -3.18 -0.41
N TYR A 216 -19.61 -3.82 -0.37
CA TYR A 216 -20.25 -4.34 -1.58
C TYR A 216 -20.66 -3.21 -2.53
N GLY A 217 -20.14 -3.22 -3.76
CA GLY A 217 -20.46 -2.21 -4.73
C GLY A 217 -19.46 -2.07 -5.87
N ILE A 218 -19.73 -1.08 -6.71
CA ILE A 218 -18.85 -0.67 -7.80
C ILE A 218 -18.38 0.76 -7.50
N TYR A 219 -17.06 0.94 -7.48
CA TYR A 219 -16.40 2.19 -7.15
C TYR A 219 -15.67 2.72 -8.38
N TYR A 220 -15.84 3.98 -8.64
CA TYR A 220 -15.17 4.70 -9.71
C TYR A 220 -14.33 5.81 -9.11
N PHE A 221 -13.12 5.97 -9.58
CA PHE A 221 -12.22 7.03 -9.17
C PHE A 221 -11.59 7.73 -10.37
N ASP A 222 -11.70 9.05 -10.38
CA ASP A 222 -11.01 9.97 -11.27
C ASP A 222 -10.40 11.09 -10.41
N SER A 223 -9.07 11.29 -10.47
CA SER A 223 -8.37 12.32 -9.69
C SER A 223 -8.83 13.74 -10.03
N PHE A 224 -9.44 13.96 -11.20
CA PHE A 224 -10.07 15.24 -11.57
C PHE A 224 -11.50 15.38 -11.05
N GLY A 225 -12.04 14.39 -10.34
CA GLY A 225 -13.41 14.41 -9.81
C GLY A 225 -14.51 14.36 -10.88
N ARG A 226 -14.19 13.91 -12.10
CA ARG A 226 -15.15 13.77 -13.18
C ARG A 226 -16.04 12.54 -12.93
N LYS A 227 -17.30 12.65 -13.32
CA LYS A 227 -18.20 11.48 -13.30
C LYS A 227 -17.87 10.53 -14.45
N PRO A 228 -18.20 9.21 -14.31
CA PRO A 228 -18.10 8.28 -15.43
C PRO A 228 -18.84 8.81 -16.66
N SER A 229 -18.22 8.70 -17.82
CA SER A 229 -18.90 8.96 -19.11
C SER A 229 -19.97 7.91 -19.36
N LYS A 230 -21.06 8.32 -20.02
CA LYS A 230 -22.12 7.40 -20.45
C LYS A 230 -21.64 6.50 -21.57
#